data_9de1fd2f16e5af1d146f164f9cef1365
#
_entry.id   9de1fd2f16e5af1d146f164f9cef1365
#
_cell.length_a   1.000
_cell.length_b   1.000
_cell.length_c   1.000
_cell.angle_alpha   90.00
_cell.angle_beta   90.00
_cell.angle_gamma   90.00
#
_symmetry.space_group_name_H-M   'P 1'
#
loop_
_entity.id
_entity.type
_entity.pdbx_description
1 polymer ?
#
loop_
_entity_poly.entity_id
_entity_poly.type
_entity_poly.pdbx_seq_one_letter_code
_entity_poly.pdbx_strand_id
1 'polypeptide(L)'
;MYKRKFGKNYSYVIDYAINGKRIRKHAGKNKRDAEAVKAKIQHELTLGNYDILQKKRIIVTIDELVIEFIDEKKNYIRPKTYDRYKNHFIPFQQFINTYFPNAARDIILIETHHIKECVDYLAEQRSVQKWKAETINRMIQLISSLFIFSIKRKYRTDNPTIDVRKLPVLQKDAPEFFSHKELKEIWEQVDPFWLPVFQFLYYTGIRKGEMINLTWNKVDLGSNPPFIRIVSSSDWKTKTGKARMLHLHKKAIKILKNQIGFHPKYVFISKVGKKVHPNTPYISIKRTLK
;
A
#
# COMPACT_ATOMS: atom_id res chain seq x y z
N MET A 1 -21.03 44.31 -3.42
CA MET A 1 -19.60 44.24 -3.78
C MET A 1 -19.01 45.65 -3.79
N TYR A 2 -17.88 45.87 -3.17
CA TYR A 2 -17.19 47.17 -3.12
C TYR A 2 -15.65 46.94 -3.12
N LYS A 3 -14.93 47.99 -3.48
CA LYS A 3 -13.46 48.01 -3.52
C LYS A 3 -12.92 48.43 -2.14
N ARG A 4 -12.05 47.61 -1.52
CA ARG A 4 -11.43 47.95 -0.23
C ARG A 4 -9.91 48.04 -0.40
N LYS A 5 -9.31 49.11 0.14
CA LYS A 5 -7.88 49.35 0.10
C LYS A 5 -7.20 48.68 1.30
N PHE A 6 -6.03 48.05 1.07
CA PHE A 6 -5.19 47.42 2.08
C PHE A 6 -3.75 47.95 1.83
N GLY A 7 -3.35 48.96 2.53
CA GLY A 7 -2.05 49.64 2.27
C GLY A 7 -1.97 50.15 0.85
N LYS A 8 -0.93 49.72 0.07
CA LYS A 8 -0.73 50.08 -1.35
C LYS A 8 -1.61 49.22 -2.30
N ASN A 9 -2.23 48.16 -1.82
CA ASN A 9 -3.06 47.23 -2.61
C ASN A 9 -4.55 47.44 -2.36
N TYR A 10 -5.38 46.93 -3.27
CA TYR A 10 -6.83 46.87 -3.09
C TYR A 10 -7.35 45.47 -3.43
N SER A 11 -8.54 45.15 -2.88
CA SER A 11 -9.27 43.92 -3.20
C SER A 11 -10.77 44.24 -3.27
N TYR A 12 -11.48 43.52 -4.13
CA TYR A 12 -12.94 43.54 -4.15
C TYR A 12 -13.43 42.69 -2.97
N VAL A 13 -14.44 43.21 -2.28
CA VAL A 13 -15.09 42.55 -1.14
C VAL A 13 -16.58 42.38 -1.47
N ILE A 14 -17.09 41.18 -1.31
CA ILE A 14 -18.51 40.86 -1.44
C ILE A 14 -19.08 40.75 -0.04
N ASP A 15 -20.14 41.47 0.22
CA ASP A 15 -20.83 41.54 1.49
C ASP A 15 -22.22 40.92 1.31
N TYR A 16 -22.56 39.92 2.13
CA TYR A 16 -23.83 39.22 2.09
C TYR A 16 -24.23 38.74 3.47
N ALA A 17 -25.49 38.39 3.66
CA ALA A 17 -25.99 37.88 4.94
C ALA A 17 -26.57 36.47 4.78
N ILE A 18 -26.37 35.61 5.79
CA ILE A 18 -27.00 34.30 5.91
C ILE A 18 -27.57 34.18 7.32
N ASN A 19 -28.84 33.89 7.41
CA ASN A 19 -29.56 33.77 8.68
C ASN A 19 -29.29 34.97 9.63
N GLY A 20 -29.35 36.19 9.07
CA GLY A 20 -29.09 37.44 9.81
C GLY A 20 -27.61 37.73 10.11
N LYS A 21 -26.70 36.83 9.85
CA LYS A 21 -25.28 36.98 10.10
C LYS A 21 -24.57 37.54 8.86
N ARG A 22 -23.93 38.69 9.01
CA ARG A 22 -23.18 39.36 7.94
C ARG A 22 -21.85 38.67 7.67
N ILE A 23 -21.59 38.34 6.39
CA ILE A 23 -20.37 37.68 5.93
C ILE A 23 -19.68 38.57 4.88
N ARG A 24 -18.37 38.76 5.04
CA ARG A 24 -17.53 39.48 4.08
C ARG A 24 -16.52 38.56 3.45
N LYS A 25 -16.54 38.45 2.12
CA LYS A 25 -15.63 37.59 1.37
C LYS A 25 -14.78 38.40 0.41
N HIS A 26 -13.46 38.21 0.49
CA HIS A 26 -12.51 38.80 -0.47
C HIS A 26 -12.61 38.04 -1.79
N ALA A 27 -12.70 38.78 -2.91
CA ALA A 27 -12.91 38.24 -4.23
C ALA A 27 -11.80 38.63 -5.23
N GLY A 28 -10.59 38.90 -4.69
CA GLY A 28 -9.42 39.20 -5.52
C GLY A 28 -9.30 40.67 -5.96
N LYS A 29 -8.31 40.93 -6.81
CA LYS A 29 -7.98 42.29 -7.32
C LYS A 29 -8.66 42.57 -8.67
N ASN A 30 -9.09 41.55 -9.39
CA ASN A 30 -9.74 41.65 -10.69
C ASN A 30 -11.26 41.80 -10.54
N LYS A 31 -11.83 42.80 -11.19
CA LYS A 31 -13.28 43.08 -11.14
C LYS A 31 -14.12 41.94 -11.74
N ARG A 32 -13.67 41.39 -12.88
CA ARG A 32 -14.38 40.30 -13.57
C ARG A 32 -14.45 39.04 -12.71
N ASP A 33 -13.35 38.69 -12.08
CA ASP A 33 -13.32 37.52 -11.17
C ASP A 33 -14.20 37.74 -9.95
N ALA A 34 -14.20 38.95 -9.40
CA ALA A 34 -15.06 39.32 -8.29
C ALA A 34 -16.57 39.28 -8.64
N GLU A 35 -16.92 39.67 -9.86
CA GLU A 35 -18.30 39.57 -10.38
C GLU A 35 -18.72 38.08 -10.54
N ALA A 36 -17.86 37.23 -11.04
CA ALA A 36 -18.09 35.78 -11.13
C ALA A 36 -18.30 35.16 -9.74
N VAL A 37 -17.47 35.52 -8.77
CA VAL A 37 -17.64 35.07 -7.37
C VAL A 37 -18.96 35.57 -6.76
N LYS A 38 -19.33 36.82 -7.05
CA LYS A 38 -20.61 37.39 -6.61
C LYS A 38 -21.80 36.63 -7.17
N ALA A 39 -21.79 36.36 -8.50
CA ALA A 39 -22.83 35.61 -9.16
C ALA A 39 -22.99 34.19 -8.55
N LYS A 40 -21.87 33.51 -8.28
CA LYS A 40 -21.87 32.19 -7.63
C LYS A 40 -22.47 32.27 -6.22
N ILE A 41 -22.10 33.25 -5.41
CA ILE A 41 -22.67 33.44 -4.07
C ILE A 41 -24.19 33.69 -4.15
N GLN A 42 -24.63 34.54 -5.08
CA GLN A 42 -26.06 34.80 -5.27
C GLN A 42 -26.85 33.56 -5.68
N HIS A 43 -26.27 32.76 -6.59
CA HIS A 43 -26.87 31.48 -7.00
C HIS A 43 -27.05 30.53 -5.81
N GLU A 44 -26.01 30.33 -5.00
CA GLU A 44 -26.05 29.45 -3.82
C GLU A 44 -27.05 29.97 -2.76
N LEU A 45 -27.15 31.29 -2.58
CA LEU A 45 -28.12 31.89 -1.68
C LEU A 45 -29.53 31.62 -2.18
N THR A 46 -29.81 31.74 -3.49
CA THR A 46 -31.11 31.47 -4.10
C THR A 46 -31.52 30.00 -3.96
N LEU A 47 -30.55 29.08 -4.04
CA LEU A 47 -30.80 27.63 -3.84
C LEU A 47 -30.89 27.22 -2.36
N GLY A 48 -30.74 28.14 -1.43
CA GLY A 48 -30.77 27.82 0.02
C GLY A 48 -29.54 27.02 0.51
N ASN A 49 -28.46 26.95 -0.27
CA ASN A 49 -27.25 26.19 0.03
C ASN A 49 -26.34 26.96 1.00
N TYR A 50 -26.86 27.39 2.14
CA TYR A 50 -26.16 28.22 3.11
C TYR A 50 -24.92 27.55 3.71
N ASP A 51 -24.91 26.24 3.84
CA ASP A 51 -23.78 25.45 4.35
C ASP A 51 -22.52 25.57 3.48
N ILE A 52 -22.68 25.67 2.15
CA ILE A 52 -21.56 25.82 1.20
C ILE A 52 -20.91 27.18 1.39
N LEU A 53 -21.69 28.21 1.71
CA LEU A 53 -21.22 29.58 1.91
C LEU A 53 -20.62 29.84 3.28
N GLN A 54 -21.05 29.10 4.31
CA GLN A 54 -20.59 29.24 5.70
C GLN A 54 -19.40 28.34 6.06
N LYS A 55 -19.21 27.23 5.35
CA LYS A 55 -18.09 26.32 5.67
C LYS A 55 -16.75 27.03 5.50
N LYS A 56 -16.06 27.27 6.61
CA LYS A 56 -14.61 27.49 6.57
C LYS A 56 -14.00 26.29 5.86
N ARG A 57 -13.25 26.56 4.81
CA ARG A 57 -12.49 25.54 4.11
C ARG A 57 -11.58 24.83 5.12
N ILE A 58 -11.71 23.55 5.23
CA ILE A 58 -10.78 22.72 6.02
C ILE A 58 -9.48 22.64 5.21
N ILE A 59 -8.42 23.17 5.77
CA ILE A 59 -7.06 23.03 5.23
C ILE A 59 -6.53 21.73 5.81
N VAL A 60 -6.08 20.84 4.96
CA VAL A 60 -5.51 19.54 5.32
C VAL A 60 -4.15 19.43 4.65
N THR A 61 -3.13 19.09 5.43
CA THR A 61 -1.78 18.84 4.92
C THR A 61 -1.70 17.44 4.28
N ILE A 62 -0.70 17.22 3.44
CA ILE A 62 -0.48 15.90 2.85
C ILE A 62 -0.18 14.86 3.93
N ASP A 63 0.52 15.24 4.99
CA ASP A 63 0.89 14.33 6.06
C ASP A 63 -0.33 13.94 6.92
N GLU A 64 -1.19 14.90 7.26
CA GLU A 64 -2.46 14.62 7.94
C GLU A 64 -3.37 13.71 7.10
N LEU A 65 -3.48 13.97 5.79
CA LEU A 65 -4.28 13.14 4.90
C LEU A 65 -3.77 11.69 4.84
N VAL A 66 -2.45 11.50 4.75
CA VAL A 66 -1.84 10.16 4.72
C VAL A 66 -2.07 9.42 6.04
N ILE A 67 -1.90 10.11 7.17
CA ILE A 67 -2.14 9.52 8.50
C ILE A 67 -3.60 9.08 8.62
N GLU A 68 -4.55 9.96 8.31
CA GLU A 68 -5.98 9.66 8.40
C GLU A 68 -6.38 8.48 7.48
N PHE A 69 -5.87 8.47 6.25
CA PHE A 69 -6.11 7.40 5.29
C PHE A 69 -5.60 6.04 5.78
N ILE A 70 -4.38 6.02 6.33
CA ILE A 70 -3.76 4.78 6.82
C ILE A 70 -4.48 4.28 8.07
N ASP A 71 -4.87 5.18 8.98
CA ASP A 71 -5.57 4.82 10.21
C ASP A 71 -6.98 4.28 9.93
N GLU A 72 -7.71 4.86 8.97
CA GLU A 72 -9.00 4.29 8.53
C GLU A 72 -8.83 2.84 8.02
N LYS A 73 -7.71 2.55 7.34
CA LYS A 73 -7.42 1.21 6.80
C LYS A 73 -6.94 0.21 7.84
N LYS A 74 -6.44 0.65 8.99
CA LYS A 74 -5.73 -0.18 9.99
C LYS A 74 -6.50 -1.44 10.38
N ASN A 75 -7.82 -1.33 10.59
CA ASN A 75 -8.64 -2.46 11.00
C ASN A 75 -9.05 -3.40 9.86
N TYR A 76 -8.90 -2.96 8.61
CA TYR A 76 -9.35 -3.70 7.41
C TYR A 76 -8.22 -4.36 6.64
N ILE A 77 -6.97 -3.98 6.89
CA ILE A 77 -5.79 -4.52 6.21
C ILE A 77 -4.88 -5.25 7.17
N ARG A 78 -4.05 -6.14 6.62
CA ARG A 78 -3.08 -6.89 7.44
C ARG A 78 -1.92 -5.99 7.87
N PRO A 79 -1.30 -6.23 9.05
CA PRO A 79 -0.17 -5.44 9.54
C PRO A 79 0.93 -5.24 8.47
N LYS A 80 1.33 -6.30 7.78
CA LYS A 80 2.32 -6.21 6.70
C LYS A 80 1.87 -5.35 5.50
N THR A 81 0.57 -5.25 5.24
CA THR A 81 0.03 -4.37 4.20
C THR A 81 0.01 -2.92 4.69
N TYR A 82 -0.30 -2.72 5.97
CA TYR A 82 -0.24 -1.43 6.64
C TYR A 82 1.18 -0.84 6.58
N ASP A 83 2.20 -1.61 6.97
CA ASP A 83 3.61 -1.17 6.88
C ASP A 83 4.02 -0.85 5.44
N ARG A 84 3.55 -1.66 4.48
CA ARG A 84 3.82 -1.41 3.06
C ARG A 84 3.16 -0.11 2.59
N TYR A 85 1.96 0.23 3.03
CA TYR A 85 1.31 1.50 2.69
C TYR A 85 2.11 2.69 3.21
N LYS A 86 2.52 2.66 4.48
CA LYS A 86 3.43 3.67 5.04
C LYS A 86 4.67 3.86 4.18
N ASN A 87 5.38 2.78 3.91
CA ASN A 87 6.62 2.82 3.13
C ASN A 87 6.43 3.33 1.68
N HIS A 88 5.26 3.16 1.10
CA HIS A 88 4.95 3.66 -0.24
C HIS A 88 4.58 5.15 -0.23
N PHE A 89 4.05 5.69 0.86
CA PHE A 89 3.76 7.12 0.94
C PHE A 89 4.98 7.97 1.27
N ILE A 90 5.97 7.43 1.98
CA ILE A 90 7.17 8.18 2.40
C ILE A 90 7.84 8.93 1.24
N PRO A 91 8.19 8.30 0.10
CA PRO A 91 8.83 9.02 -1.01
C PRO A 91 7.96 10.12 -1.61
N PHE A 92 6.66 9.89 -1.70
CA PHE A 92 5.71 10.90 -2.18
C PHE A 92 5.62 12.09 -1.23
N GLN A 93 5.44 11.85 0.08
CA GLN A 93 5.40 12.90 1.08
C GLN A 93 6.71 13.70 1.10
N GLN A 94 7.86 13.03 1.09
CA GLN A 94 9.17 13.69 1.03
C GLN A 94 9.29 14.58 -0.21
N PHE A 95 8.90 14.07 -1.37
CA PHE A 95 8.95 14.84 -2.61
C PHE A 95 8.07 16.09 -2.54
N ILE A 96 6.79 15.94 -2.17
CA ILE A 96 5.85 17.08 -2.10
C ILE A 96 6.28 18.09 -1.03
N ASN A 97 6.70 17.64 0.16
CA ASN A 97 7.18 18.55 1.21
C ASN A 97 8.43 19.32 0.79
N THR A 98 9.34 18.70 0.03
CA THR A 98 10.61 19.32 -0.39
C THR A 98 10.42 20.30 -1.54
N TYR A 99 9.74 19.87 -2.59
CA TYR A 99 9.67 20.64 -3.83
C TYR A 99 8.43 21.53 -3.95
N PHE A 100 7.35 21.20 -3.23
CA PHE A 100 6.06 21.91 -3.27
C PHE A 100 5.48 22.18 -1.87
N PRO A 101 6.20 22.93 -1.01
CA PRO A 101 5.82 23.10 0.40
C PRO A 101 4.44 23.77 0.59
N ASN A 102 4.01 24.62 -0.35
CA ASN A 102 2.67 25.21 -0.29
C ASN A 102 1.58 24.16 -0.57
N ALA A 103 1.80 23.27 -1.54
CA ALA A 103 0.91 22.18 -1.86
C ALA A 103 0.92 21.10 -0.76
N ALA A 104 2.06 20.91 -0.08
CA ALA A 104 2.14 20.04 1.09
C ALA A 104 1.26 20.51 2.26
N ARG A 105 1.18 21.84 2.47
CA ARG A 105 0.36 22.46 3.53
C ARG A 105 -1.13 22.47 3.23
N ASP A 106 -1.50 22.30 1.97
CA ASP A 106 -2.88 22.35 1.53
C ASP A 106 -3.10 21.44 0.31
N ILE A 107 -3.65 20.26 0.56
CA ILE A 107 -3.84 19.22 -0.47
C ILE A 107 -4.66 19.65 -1.68
N ILE A 108 -5.44 20.72 -1.60
CA ILE A 108 -6.18 21.25 -2.75
C ILE A 108 -5.22 21.82 -3.80
N LEU A 109 -4.05 22.30 -3.38
CA LEU A 109 -3.02 22.85 -4.26
C LEU A 109 -2.20 21.74 -4.95
N ILE A 110 -2.40 20.47 -4.60
CA ILE A 110 -1.74 19.37 -5.29
C ILE A 110 -2.46 19.14 -6.63
N GLU A 111 -1.78 19.43 -7.72
CA GLU A 111 -2.26 19.27 -9.09
C GLU A 111 -1.59 18.08 -9.78
N THR A 112 -2.09 17.73 -10.98
CA THR A 112 -1.60 16.58 -11.75
C THR A 112 -0.10 16.70 -12.10
N HIS A 113 0.40 17.91 -12.35
CA HIS A 113 1.81 18.11 -12.66
C HIS A 113 2.72 17.74 -11.47
N HIS A 114 2.35 18.07 -10.23
CA HIS A 114 3.11 17.68 -9.04
C HIS A 114 3.25 16.16 -8.92
N ILE A 115 2.19 15.42 -9.28
CA ILE A 115 2.23 13.94 -9.27
C ILE A 115 3.12 13.41 -10.40
N LYS A 116 3.04 14.00 -11.60
CA LYS A 116 3.88 13.62 -12.74
C LYS A 116 5.36 13.86 -12.42
N GLU A 117 5.71 15.03 -11.92
CA GLU A 117 7.09 15.35 -11.51
C GLU A 117 7.60 14.40 -10.40
N CYS A 118 6.75 14.02 -9.44
CA CYS A 118 7.10 13.00 -8.46
C CYS A 118 7.40 11.64 -9.11
N VAL A 119 6.60 11.22 -10.08
CA VAL A 119 6.81 9.95 -10.80
C VAL A 119 8.11 9.99 -11.60
N ASP A 120 8.38 11.09 -12.29
CA ASP A 120 9.60 11.29 -13.09
C ASP A 120 10.85 11.29 -12.17
N TYR A 121 10.80 12.02 -11.07
CA TYR A 121 11.85 12.01 -10.04
C TYR A 121 12.14 10.59 -9.53
N LEU A 122 11.09 9.82 -9.16
CA LEU A 122 11.26 8.45 -8.69
C LEU A 122 11.77 7.52 -9.79
N ALA A 123 11.43 7.78 -11.05
CA ALA A 123 11.94 7.03 -12.20
C ALA A 123 13.43 7.30 -12.44
N GLU A 124 13.88 8.53 -12.29
CA GLU A 124 15.29 8.92 -12.39
C GLU A 124 16.13 8.32 -11.24
N GLN A 125 15.59 8.29 -10.02
CA GLN A 125 16.24 7.68 -8.85
C GLN A 125 16.30 6.14 -8.91
N ARG A 126 15.79 5.49 -9.96
CA ARG A 126 15.77 4.01 -10.09
C ARG A 126 17.15 3.37 -10.01
N SER A 127 18.18 4.02 -10.53
CA SER A 127 19.56 3.53 -10.49
C SER A 127 20.14 3.53 -9.08
N VAL A 128 19.80 4.53 -8.26
CA VAL A 128 20.33 4.71 -6.91
C VAL A 128 19.52 3.90 -5.88
N GLN A 129 18.20 4.04 -5.87
CA GLN A 129 17.33 3.41 -4.88
C GLN A 129 16.69 2.08 -5.34
N LYS A 130 17.01 1.60 -6.54
CA LYS A 130 16.49 0.37 -7.14
C LYS A 130 14.96 0.28 -7.20
N TRP A 131 14.28 1.40 -7.37
CA TRP A 131 12.84 1.44 -7.56
C TRP A 131 12.46 0.79 -8.90
N LYS A 132 11.67 -0.29 -8.86
CA LYS A 132 11.14 -0.92 -10.08
C LYS A 132 9.90 -0.18 -10.57
N ALA A 133 9.68 -0.17 -11.89
CA ALA A 133 8.49 0.44 -12.50
C ALA A 133 7.18 -0.06 -11.86
N GLU A 134 7.08 -1.36 -11.57
CA GLU A 134 5.92 -1.93 -10.89
C GLU A 134 5.70 -1.35 -9.49
N THR A 135 6.78 -1.02 -8.78
CA THR A 135 6.69 -0.41 -7.44
C THR A 135 6.18 1.02 -7.54
N ILE A 136 6.72 1.81 -8.47
CA ILE A 136 6.27 3.18 -8.72
C ILE A 136 4.79 3.17 -9.16
N ASN A 137 4.41 2.27 -10.08
CA ASN A 137 3.02 2.13 -10.53
C ASN A 137 2.06 1.77 -9.37
N ARG A 138 2.52 0.98 -8.40
CA ARG A 138 1.74 0.70 -7.17
C ARG A 138 1.62 1.93 -6.27
N MET A 139 2.66 2.76 -6.22
CA MET A 139 2.59 4.04 -5.49
C MET A 139 1.57 4.98 -6.13
N ILE A 140 1.57 5.11 -7.46
CA ILE A 140 0.56 5.91 -8.19
C ILE A 140 -0.86 5.42 -7.84
N GLN A 141 -1.11 4.10 -7.82
CA GLN A 141 -2.40 3.55 -7.45
C GLN A 141 -2.79 3.86 -6.00
N LEU A 142 -1.82 3.84 -5.10
CA LEU A 142 -2.06 4.13 -3.69
C LEU A 142 -2.32 5.63 -3.47
N ILE A 143 -1.58 6.51 -4.16
CA ILE A 143 -1.81 7.96 -4.17
C ILE A 143 -3.20 8.27 -4.75
N SER A 144 -3.61 7.58 -5.82
CA SER A 144 -4.97 7.72 -6.36
C SER A 144 -6.03 7.34 -5.33
N SER A 145 -5.82 6.26 -4.59
CA SER A 145 -6.73 5.84 -3.50
C SER A 145 -6.79 6.86 -2.36
N LEU A 146 -5.67 7.53 -2.06
CA LEU A 146 -5.58 8.60 -1.08
C LEU A 146 -6.43 9.81 -1.50
N PHE A 147 -6.36 10.23 -2.75
CA PHE A 147 -7.16 11.35 -3.25
C PHE A 147 -8.64 11.00 -3.42
N ILE A 148 -8.99 9.76 -3.76
CA ILE A 148 -10.38 9.29 -3.70
C ILE A 148 -10.91 9.36 -2.26
N PHE A 149 -10.11 9.01 -1.26
CA PHE A 149 -10.45 9.17 0.15
C PHE A 149 -10.67 10.64 0.51
N SER A 150 -9.80 11.56 0.08
CA SER A 150 -9.94 12.99 0.34
C SER A 150 -11.22 13.58 -0.26
N ILE A 151 -11.66 13.07 -1.43
CA ILE A 151 -12.95 13.45 -2.03
C ILE A 151 -14.12 12.95 -1.17
N LYS A 152 -14.07 11.71 -0.69
CA LYS A 152 -15.10 11.15 0.23
C LYS A 152 -15.20 11.95 1.53
N ARG A 153 -14.08 12.46 2.04
CA ARG A 153 -14.02 13.34 3.21
C ARG A 153 -14.41 14.79 2.91
N LYS A 154 -14.68 15.12 1.64
CA LYS A 154 -15.02 16.48 1.18
C LYS A 154 -13.88 17.49 1.40
N TYR A 155 -12.64 17.04 1.43
CA TYR A 155 -11.46 17.90 1.50
C TYR A 155 -11.11 18.51 0.14
N ARG A 156 -11.43 17.78 -0.95
CA ARG A 156 -11.32 18.26 -2.33
C ARG A 156 -12.40 17.65 -3.22
N THR A 157 -12.52 18.12 -4.46
CA THR A 157 -13.57 17.71 -5.40
C THR A 157 -13.09 16.84 -6.55
N ASP A 158 -11.78 16.77 -6.79
CA ASP A 158 -11.15 16.09 -7.91
C ASP A 158 -10.01 15.18 -7.45
N ASN A 159 -9.56 14.31 -8.35
CA ASN A 159 -8.41 13.44 -8.13
C ASN A 159 -7.27 13.81 -9.10
N PRO A 160 -6.15 14.36 -8.62
CA PRO A 160 -5.04 14.82 -9.48
C PRO A 160 -4.26 13.69 -10.15
N THR A 161 -4.58 12.43 -9.85
CA THR A 161 -3.88 11.28 -10.45
C THR A 161 -4.55 10.74 -11.71
N ILE A 162 -5.71 11.26 -12.14
CA ILE A 162 -6.49 10.70 -13.26
C ILE A 162 -5.64 10.64 -14.53
N ASP A 163 -4.91 11.71 -14.85
CA ASP A 163 -4.10 11.81 -16.07
C ASP A 163 -2.63 11.42 -15.87
N VAL A 164 -2.33 10.74 -14.78
CA VAL A 164 -0.97 10.24 -14.52
C VAL A 164 -0.77 8.87 -15.17
N ARG A 165 0.10 8.83 -16.16
CA ARG A 165 0.42 7.58 -16.87
C ARG A 165 1.30 6.68 -16.01
N LYS A 166 1.03 5.38 -16.10
CA LYS A 166 1.91 4.36 -15.50
C LYS A 166 3.20 4.23 -16.31
N LEU A 167 4.29 3.96 -15.61
CA LEU A 167 5.55 3.63 -16.25
C LEU A 167 5.44 2.30 -17.01
N PRO A 168 6.08 2.17 -18.18
CA PRO A 168 6.13 0.91 -18.89
C PRO A 168 6.83 -0.15 -18.04
N VAL A 169 6.22 -1.31 -17.95
CA VAL A 169 6.78 -2.48 -17.26
C VAL A 169 7.25 -3.42 -18.35
N LEU A 170 8.55 -3.72 -18.36
CA LEU A 170 9.09 -4.72 -19.26
C LEU A 170 8.38 -6.05 -18.99
N GLN A 171 7.90 -6.67 -20.04
CA GLN A 171 7.33 -8.01 -19.95
C GLN A 171 8.44 -8.94 -19.44
N LYS A 172 8.15 -9.64 -18.36
CA LYS A 172 9.10 -10.61 -17.83
C LYS A 172 9.13 -11.80 -18.77
N ASP A 173 10.32 -12.30 -19.03
CA ASP A 173 10.48 -13.59 -19.66
C ASP A 173 9.68 -14.66 -18.92
N ALA A 174 9.38 -15.76 -19.61
CA ALA A 174 8.73 -16.90 -18.98
C ALA A 174 9.49 -17.30 -17.71
N PRO A 175 8.78 -17.72 -16.64
CA PRO A 175 9.46 -18.14 -15.42
C PRO A 175 10.48 -19.24 -15.74
N GLU A 176 11.72 -19.02 -15.38
CA GLU A 176 12.75 -20.06 -15.45
C GLU A 176 12.48 -21.10 -14.35
N PHE A 177 12.54 -22.37 -14.73
CA PHE A 177 12.39 -23.49 -13.81
C PHE A 177 13.71 -24.26 -13.75
N PHE A 178 14.07 -24.67 -12.56
CA PHE A 178 15.23 -25.54 -12.39
C PHE A 178 14.97 -26.91 -13.03
N SER A 179 15.91 -27.36 -13.84
CA SER A 179 15.95 -28.74 -14.34
C SER A 179 16.17 -29.72 -13.17
N HIS A 180 15.90 -30.99 -13.40
CA HIS A 180 16.15 -32.02 -12.37
C HIS A 180 17.65 -32.12 -12.00
N LYS A 181 18.54 -31.85 -12.95
CA LYS A 181 19.99 -31.83 -12.72
C LYS A 181 20.39 -30.68 -11.79
N GLU A 182 19.95 -29.46 -12.10
CA GLU A 182 20.20 -28.28 -11.26
C GLU A 182 19.61 -28.45 -9.86
N LEU A 183 18.40 -29.02 -9.75
CA LEU A 183 17.79 -29.29 -8.44
C LEU A 183 18.64 -30.27 -7.62
N LYS A 184 19.23 -31.31 -8.24
CA LYS A 184 20.11 -32.24 -7.55
C LYS A 184 21.36 -31.53 -7.03
N GLU A 185 22.00 -30.74 -7.87
CA GLU A 185 23.17 -29.93 -7.52
C GLU A 185 22.85 -28.96 -6.36
N ILE A 186 21.68 -28.28 -6.41
CA ILE A 186 21.22 -27.42 -5.33
C ILE A 186 21.03 -28.20 -4.03
N TRP A 187 20.41 -29.42 -4.10
CA TRP A 187 20.18 -30.23 -2.91
C TRP A 187 21.51 -30.69 -2.26
N GLU A 188 22.54 -30.93 -3.02
CA GLU A 188 23.85 -31.31 -2.52
C GLU A 188 24.58 -30.15 -1.81
N GLN A 189 24.29 -28.90 -2.18
CA GLN A 189 24.94 -27.70 -1.63
C GLN A 189 24.14 -27.05 -0.48
N VAL A 190 22.84 -27.32 -0.38
CA VAL A 190 22.00 -26.73 0.66
C VAL A 190 22.40 -27.29 2.04
N ASP A 191 22.45 -26.39 3.05
CA ASP A 191 22.62 -26.77 4.46
C ASP A 191 21.69 -27.95 4.81
N PRO A 192 22.24 -29.08 5.26
CA PRO A 192 21.47 -30.31 5.53
C PRO A 192 20.28 -30.09 6.48
N PHE A 193 20.37 -29.12 7.39
CA PHE A 193 19.27 -28.77 8.29
C PHE A 193 18.07 -28.18 7.53
N TRP A 194 18.32 -27.38 6.49
CA TRP A 194 17.25 -26.74 5.71
C TRP A 194 16.79 -27.56 4.51
N LEU A 195 17.53 -28.58 4.11
CA LEU A 195 17.19 -29.42 2.97
C LEU A 195 15.78 -30.03 3.04
N PRO A 196 15.30 -30.60 4.16
CA PRO A 196 13.93 -31.10 4.27
C PRO A 196 12.86 -30.02 4.05
N VAL A 197 13.12 -28.80 4.49
CA VAL A 197 12.22 -27.65 4.31
C VAL A 197 12.05 -27.31 2.83
N PHE A 198 13.17 -27.23 2.08
CA PHE A 198 13.13 -26.90 0.65
C PHE A 198 12.54 -28.02 -0.18
N GLN A 199 12.89 -29.25 0.11
CA GLN A 199 12.31 -30.43 -0.53
C GLN A 199 10.80 -30.53 -0.27
N PHE A 200 10.34 -30.23 0.95
CA PHE A 200 8.92 -30.24 1.28
C PHE A 200 8.17 -29.15 0.50
N LEU A 201 8.71 -27.94 0.40
CA LEU A 201 8.15 -26.87 -0.42
C LEU A 201 8.07 -27.27 -1.90
N TYR A 202 9.11 -27.91 -2.43
CA TYR A 202 9.15 -28.39 -3.80
C TYR A 202 8.09 -29.46 -4.09
N TYR A 203 7.97 -30.50 -3.23
CA TYR A 203 7.02 -31.60 -3.46
C TYR A 203 5.57 -31.24 -3.15
N THR A 204 5.31 -30.15 -2.44
CA THR A 204 3.96 -29.77 -2.01
C THR A 204 3.45 -28.50 -2.67
N GLY A 205 4.31 -27.63 -3.18
CA GLY A 205 3.94 -26.33 -3.73
C GLY A 205 3.27 -25.38 -2.75
N ILE A 206 3.33 -25.66 -1.43
CA ILE A 206 2.75 -24.76 -0.44
C ILE A 206 3.54 -23.46 -0.32
N ARG A 207 2.86 -22.39 0.08
CA ARG A 207 3.55 -21.11 0.27
C ARG A 207 4.46 -21.17 1.49
N LYS A 208 5.59 -20.44 1.43
CA LYS A 208 6.53 -20.33 2.55
C LYS A 208 5.84 -20.00 3.88
N GLY A 209 4.90 -19.06 3.89
CA GLY A 209 4.16 -18.70 5.10
C GLY A 209 3.25 -19.83 5.60
N GLU A 210 2.74 -20.68 4.74
CA GLU A 210 1.93 -21.84 5.09
C GLU A 210 2.80 -22.93 5.74
N MET A 211 3.98 -23.19 5.17
CA MET A 211 4.96 -24.14 5.73
C MET A 211 5.44 -23.70 7.12
N ILE A 212 5.83 -22.43 7.32
CA ILE A 212 6.29 -21.90 8.62
C ILE A 212 5.21 -22.02 9.72
N ASN A 213 3.94 -21.99 9.33
CA ASN A 213 2.81 -22.10 10.26
C ASN A 213 2.13 -23.47 10.24
N LEU A 214 2.78 -24.48 9.63
CA LEU A 214 2.29 -25.85 9.63
C LEU A 214 2.55 -26.47 11.02
N THR A 215 1.48 -26.97 11.62
CA THR A 215 1.50 -27.63 12.94
C THR A 215 1.05 -29.07 12.80
N TRP A 216 1.48 -29.95 13.69
CA TRP A 216 1.19 -31.38 13.63
C TRP A 216 -0.31 -31.71 13.65
N ASN A 217 -1.13 -30.93 14.33
CA ASN A 217 -2.59 -31.11 14.33
C ASN A 217 -3.27 -30.81 12.97
N LYS A 218 -2.51 -30.33 12.01
CA LYS A 218 -2.95 -30.09 10.61
C LYS A 218 -2.41 -31.12 9.62
N VAL A 219 -1.65 -32.10 10.12
CA VAL A 219 -1.04 -33.17 9.32
C VAL A 219 -1.77 -34.47 9.64
N ASP A 220 -2.27 -35.12 8.62
CA ASP A 220 -2.88 -36.45 8.73
C ASP A 220 -2.09 -37.43 7.87
N LEU A 221 -1.30 -38.28 8.53
CA LEU A 221 -0.51 -39.34 7.88
C LEU A 221 -1.19 -40.69 7.91
N GLY A 222 -2.31 -40.83 8.65
CA GLY A 222 -3.06 -42.07 8.79
C GLY A 222 -4.15 -42.26 7.74
N SER A 223 -4.62 -41.21 7.14
CA SER A 223 -5.62 -41.26 6.08
C SER A 223 -5.05 -41.82 4.77
N ASN A 224 -5.93 -42.31 3.93
CA ASN A 224 -5.60 -42.79 2.57
C ASN A 224 -6.42 -42.02 1.52
N PRO A 225 -5.82 -41.08 0.77
CA PRO A 225 -4.41 -40.65 0.82
C PRO A 225 -4.09 -39.70 1.99
N PRO A 226 -2.85 -39.72 2.52
CA PRO A 226 -2.38 -38.76 3.53
C PRO A 226 -2.46 -37.31 3.04
N PHE A 227 -2.75 -36.37 3.97
CA PHE A 227 -2.94 -34.97 3.59
C PHE A 227 -2.49 -33.98 4.68
N ILE A 228 -2.37 -32.73 4.30
CA ILE A 228 -2.25 -31.58 5.21
C ILE A 228 -3.41 -30.61 5.01
N ARG A 229 -3.85 -30.00 6.11
CA ARG A 229 -4.85 -28.92 6.09
C ARG A 229 -4.16 -27.56 6.18
N ILE A 230 -4.36 -26.72 5.17
CA ILE A 230 -3.86 -25.36 5.13
C ILE A 230 -5.01 -24.43 5.51
N VAL A 231 -5.02 -24.04 6.77
CA VAL A 231 -6.07 -23.21 7.38
C VAL A 231 -5.46 -22.07 8.18
N SER A 232 -6.19 -20.97 8.28
CA SER A 232 -5.82 -19.86 9.17
C SER A 232 -5.86 -20.29 10.64
N SER A 233 -5.09 -19.62 11.49
CA SER A 233 -5.12 -19.76 12.95
C SER A 233 -5.34 -18.40 13.59
N SER A 234 -5.48 -18.34 14.91
CA SER A 234 -5.53 -17.08 15.68
C SER A 234 -4.37 -16.15 15.34
N ASP A 235 -3.17 -16.72 15.25
CA ASP A 235 -1.91 -15.99 15.13
C ASP A 235 -1.47 -15.77 13.67
N TRP A 236 -2.14 -16.42 12.71
CA TRP A 236 -1.74 -16.37 11.31
C TRP A 236 -2.90 -16.65 10.36
N LYS A 237 -3.03 -15.84 9.31
CA LYS A 237 -4.05 -16.00 8.25
C LYS A 237 -3.42 -16.37 6.91
N THR A 238 -4.01 -17.34 6.20
CA THR A 238 -3.62 -17.68 4.82
C THR A 238 -3.80 -16.46 3.90
N LYS A 239 -3.03 -16.35 2.82
CA LYS A 239 -3.06 -15.17 1.92
C LYS A 239 -4.46 -14.85 1.40
N THR A 240 -5.27 -15.85 1.13
CA THR A 240 -6.65 -15.69 0.60
C THR A 240 -7.73 -15.82 1.68
N GLY A 241 -7.39 -16.16 2.92
CA GLY A 241 -8.35 -16.51 3.97
C GLY A 241 -9.01 -17.90 3.80
N LYS A 242 -8.92 -18.50 2.60
CA LYS A 242 -9.56 -19.78 2.30
C LYS A 242 -8.76 -20.96 2.87
N ALA A 243 -9.48 -21.91 3.44
CA ALA A 243 -8.92 -23.21 3.84
C ALA A 243 -8.82 -24.13 2.60
N ARG A 244 -7.81 -25.01 2.60
CA ARG A 244 -7.70 -26.09 1.62
C ARG A 244 -6.98 -27.29 2.20
N MET A 245 -7.30 -28.44 1.63
CA MET A 245 -6.60 -29.70 1.88
C MET A 245 -5.61 -29.94 0.74
N LEU A 246 -4.47 -30.52 1.05
CA LEU A 246 -3.45 -30.91 0.08
C LEU A 246 -3.03 -32.34 0.35
N HIS A 247 -3.27 -33.24 -0.59
CA HIS A 247 -2.79 -34.60 -0.56
C HIS A 247 -1.28 -34.66 -0.75
N LEU A 248 -0.63 -35.56 -0.06
CA LEU A 248 0.82 -35.60 0.04
C LEU A 248 1.43 -36.62 -0.93
N HIS A 249 2.43 -36.19 -1.66
CA HIS A 249 3.29 -37.06 -2.44
C HIS A 249 4.17 -37.94 -1.51
N LYS A 250 4.50 -39.16 -1.94
CA LYS A 250 5.30 -40.13 -1.15
C LYS A 250 6.59 -39.53 -0.53
N LYS A 251 7.29 -38.69 -1.30
CA LYS A 251 8.53 -38.02 -0.81
C LYS A 251 8.22 -36.97 0.29
N ALA A 252 7.11 -36.24 0.20
CA ALA A 252 6.68 -35.31 1.24
C ALA A 252 6.29 -36.05 2.54
N ILE A 253 5.62 -37.20 2.43
CA ILE A 253 5.30 -38.07 3.58
C ILE A 253 6.58 -38.52 4.29
N LYS A 254 7.58 -38.98 3.54
CA LYS A 254 8.90 -39.39 4.10
C LYS A 254 9.57 -38.24 4.86
N ILE A 255 9.54 -37.03 4.29
CA ILE A 255 10.09 -35.85 4.97
C ILE A 255 9.34 -35.58 6.28
N LEU A 256 8.01 -35.59 6.27
CA LEU A 256 7.23 -35.36 7.48
C LEU A 256 7.50 -36.41 8.56
N LYS A 257 7.58 -37.70 8.21
CA LYS A 257 7.90 -38.76 9.14
C LYS A 257 9.25 -38.54 9.83
N ASN A 258 10.24 -38.04 9.10
CA ASN A 258 11.57 -37.70 9.63
C ASN A 258 11.58 -36.44 10.51
N GLN A 259 10.51 -35.64 10.53
CA GLN A 259 10.39 -34.45 11.38
C GLN A 259 9.64 -34.75 12.69
N ILE A 260 9.03 -35.94 12.82
CA ILE A 260 8.31 -36.32 14.04
C ILE A 260 9.29 -36.37 15.24
N GLY A 261 8.87 -35.77 16.34
CA GLY A 261 9.66 -35.75 17.59
C GLY A 261 10.57 -34.53 17.77
N PHE A 262 10.88 -33.77 16.73
CA PHE A 262 11.72 -32.59 16.89
C PHE A 262 11.05 -31.42 17.62
N HIS A 263 9.71 -31.31 17.52
CA HIS A 263 8.96 -30.27 18.23
C HIS A 263 7.49 -30.65 18.40
N PRO A 264 6.87 -30.42 19.58
CA PRO A 264 5.51 -30.86 19.85
C PRO A 264 4.43 -30.17 19.02
N LYS A 265 4.67 -28.92 18.58
CA LYS A 265 3.67 -28.10 17.87
C LYS A 265 3.98 -27.93 16.39
N TYR A 266 5.20 -27.48 16.04
CA TYR A 266 5.56 -27.11 14.67
C TYR A 266 6.24 -28.26 13.93
N VAL A 267 5.87 -28.43 12.64
CA VAL A 267 6.49 -29.45 11.77
C VAL A 267 7.92 -29.08 11.42
N PHE A 268 8.16 -27.82 11.10
CA PHE A 268 9.50 -27.30 10.79
C PHE A 268 9.91 -26.24 11.82
N ILE A 269 11.14 -26.32 12.28
CA ILE A 269 11.71 -25.46 13.31
C ILE A 269 12.99 -24.81 12.85
N SER A 270 13.47 -23.82 13.57
CA SER A 270 14.79 -23.22 13.40
C SER A 270 15.89 -24.07 14.07
N LYS A 271 17.14 -23.80 13.75
CA LYS A 271 18.30 -24.48 14.39
C LYS A 271 18.34 -24.39 15.93
N VAL A 272 17.61 -23.39 16.48
CA VAL A 272 17.48 -23.20 17.94
C VAL A 272 16.17 -23.76 18.49
N GLY A 273 15.53 -24.68 17.80
CA GLY A 273 14.29 -25.35 18.25
C GLY A 273 13.03 -24.48 18.31
N LYS A 274 13.05 -23.28 17.75
CA LYS A 274 11.89 -22.34 17.76
C LYS A 274 11.19 -22.32 16.41
N LYS A 275 10.01 -21.70 16.36
CA LYS A 275 9.31 -21.42 15.10
C LYS A 275 10.24 -20.75 14.08
N VAL A 276 10.21 -21.18 12.84
CA VAL A 276 11.04 -20.64 11.75
C VAL A 276 10.71 -19.17 11.51
N HIS A 277 11.72 -18.30 11.52
CA HIS A 277 11.54 -16.90 11.10
C HIS A 277 11.41 -16.83 9.56
N PRO A 278 10.51 -16.01 9.01
CA PRO A 278 10.22 -16.01 7.56
C PRO A 278 11.41 -15.77 6.62
N ASN A 279 12.44 -15.10 7.08
CA ASN A 279 13.61 -14.79 6.25
C ASN A 279 14.73 -15.84 6.34
N THR A 280 14.74 -16.68 7.38
CA THR A 280 15.87 -17.61 7.65
C THR A 280 16.10 -18.61 6.51
N PRO A 281 15.09 -19.34 5.99
CA PRO A 281 15.33 -20.27 4.87
C PRO A 281 15.82 -19.56 3.62
N TYR A 282 15.25 -18.37 3.32
CA TYR A 282 15.68 -17.59 2.16
C TYR A 282 17.15 -17.17 2.23
N ILE A 283 17.63 -16.75 3.40
CA ILE A 283 19.04 -16.38 3.60
C ILE A 283 19.93 -17.60 3.39
N SER A 284 19.52 -18.77 3.86
CA SER A 284 20.26 -20.01 3.67
C SER A 284 20.43 -20.35 2.19
N ILE A 285 19.34 -20.45 1.43
CA ILE A 285 19.41 -20.79 0.01
C ILE A 285 20.15 -19.73 -0.82
N LYS A 286 20.01 -18.44 -0.48
CA LYS A 286 20.74 -17.37 -1.16
C LYS A 286 22.26 -17.47 -0.96
N ARG A 287 22.72 -18.04 0.16
CA ARG A 287 24.15 -18.31 0.41
C ARG A 287 24.65 -19.47 -0.42
N THR A 288 23.79 -20.46 -0.67
CA THR A 288 24.11 -21.64 -1.50
C THR A 288 24.21 -21.29 -2.99
N LEU A 289 23.35 -20.37 -3.47
CA LEU A 289 23.27 -19.96 -4.89
C LEU A 289 24.26 -18.83 -5.25
N LYS A 290 25.16 -18.41 -4.36
CA LYS A 290 26.26 -17.51 -4.62
C LYS A 290 27.54 -18.27 -4.89
#